data_1c291dc7ffa7ae2902c773817c04064c
#
_entry.id   1c291dc7ffa7ae2902c773817c04064c
#
_cell.length_a   1.000
_cell.length_b   1.000
_cell.length_c   1.000
_cell.angle_alpha   90.00
_cell.angle_beta   90.00
_cell.angle_gamma   90.00
#
_symmetry.space_group_name_H-M   'P 1'
#
loop_
_entity.id
_entity.type
_entity.pdbx_description
1 polymer ?
#
loop_
_entity_poly.entity_id
_entity_poly.type
_entity_poly.pdbx_seq_one_letter_code
_entity_poly.pdbx_strand_id
1 'polypeptide(L)'
;MTVPSTAFHRALPEPQNIRKNIQFLKRGEVVCLSNVPPSRTLLELLREDLDCTGTKEGCGEGDCGACTVVLGEAVDGELSLKAVNSCIRLAHSIDGMALWTIEDIASDTTASDTATCKPHTLQAGAVGLALPDRRRSGPLGGQEAHAVSDRGGHLHPAQEAMVQCHGSQCGFCTPGFVMSMFALYENLVCQGKTIDRALAQEALSGNLCRCTGYRPILEAVQQMAGLPQVAIDRAKVLQKLEHITPESSAAGADLAYQMPGDLAALLAAKAAFLNAQIVAGTT
;
A
#
# COMPACT_ATOMS: atom_id res chain seq x y z
N MET A 1 40.32 26.52 39.04
CA MET A 1 40.66 25.69 37.86
C MET A 1 39.38 25.45 37.09
N THR A 2 39.15 26.24 36.06
CA THR A 2 37.96 26.19 35.21
C THR A 2 38.29 25.32 33.99
N VAL A 3 37.55 24.21 33.83
CA VAL A 3 37.66 23.29 32.67
C VAL A 3 36.91 23.94 31.53
N PRO A 4 37.53 24.15 30.34
CA PRO A 4 36.82 24.68 29.20
C PRO A 4 35.94 23.57 28.59
N SER A 5 34.63 23.83 28.54
CA SER A 5 33.64 23.05 27.78
C SER A 5 33.85 23.29 26.29
N THR A 6 34.64 22.46 25.63
CA THR A 6 34.69 22.40 24.19
C THR A 6 33.52 21.52 23.70
N ALA A 7 32.41 22.15 23.39
CA ALA A 7 31.30 21.50 22.72
C ALA A 7 31.76 21.04 21.31
N PHE A 8 31.98 19.75 21.16
CA PHE A 8 32.10 19.09 19.87
C PHE A 8 30.74 19.05 19.18
N HIS A 9 30.31 20.20 18.65
CA HIS A 9 29.30 20.22 17.58
C HIS A 9 30.04 19.88 16.27
N ARG A 10 30.34 18.62 16.08
CA ARG A 10 30.64 18.12 14.76
C ARG A 10 29.29 18.13 14.01
N ALA A 11 29.11 19.12 13.14
CA ALA A 11 27.99 19.15 12.20
C ALA A 11 27.99 17.79 11.49
N LEU A 12 26.92 17.01 11.70
CA LEU A 12 26.69 15.81 10.93
C LEU A 12 26.68 16.25 9.44
N PRO A 13 27.42 15.55 8.55
CA PRO A 13 27.31 15.85 7.14
C PRO A 13 25.83 15.80 6.79
N GLU A 14 25.35 16.83 6.11
CA GLU A 14 23.98 16.82 5.58
C GLU A 14 23.79 15.51 4.81
N PRO A 15 22.68 14.78 5.03
CA PRO A 15 22.44 13.54 4.31
C PRO A 15 22.46 13.92 2.82
N GLN A 16 23.52 13.49 2.14
CA GLN A 16 23.58 13.61 0.68
C GLN A 16 22.33 12.89 0.18
N ASN A 17 21.57 13.56 -0.65
CA ASN A 17 20.21 13.25 -1.09
C ASN A 17 20.24 12.03 -2.04
N ILE A 18 20.59 10.86 -1.49
CA ILE A 18 20.72 9.61 -2.20
C ILE A 18 19.34 8.97 -2.23
N ARG A 19 18.74 8.96 -3.41
CA ARG A 19 17.37 8.54 -3.63
C ARG A 19 17.36 7.30 -4.50
N LYS A 20 16.87 6.20 -3.95
CA LYS A 20 16.77 4.93 -4.66
C LYS A 20 15.55 4.95 -5.61
N ASN A 21 15.69 4.30 -6.75
CA ASN A 21 14.55 3.99 -7.62
C ASN A 21 13.84 2.77 -7.05
N ILE A 22 12.51 2.76 -7.14
CA ILE A 22 11.69 1.59 -6.83
C ILE A 22 10.83 1.23 -8.02
N GLN A 23 10.60 -0.05 -8.21
CA GLN A 23 9.78 -0.60 -9.28
C GLN A 23 8.75 -1.56 -8.67
N PHE A 24 7.50 -1.40 -9.03
CA PHE A 24 6.45 -2.29 -8.57
C PHE A 24 5.34 -2.40 -9.63
N LEU A 25 4.57 -3.47 -9.56
CA LEU A 25 3.44 -3.69 -10.46
C LEU A 25 2.18 -3.04 -9.89
N LYS A 26 1.50 -2.17 -10.66
CA LYS A 26 0.20 -1.59 -10.32
C LYS A 26 -0.70 -1.58 -11.55
N ARG A 27 -1.94 -2.08 -11.42
CA ARG A 27 -2.89 -2.22 -12.55
C ARG A 27 -2.32 -2.99 -13.74
N GLY A 28 -1.47 -3.97 -13.47
CA GLY A 28 -0.82 -4.74 -14.51
C GLY A 28 0.31 -4.01 -15.25
N GLU A 29 0.67 -2.78 -14.87
CA GLU A 29 1.77 -2.00 -15.45
C GLU A 29 2.91 -1.85 -14.43
N VAL A 30 4.16 -1.82 -14.91
CA VAL A 30 5.32 -1.55 -14.06
C VAL A 30 5.41 -0.05 -13.83
N VAL A 31 5.32 0.34 -12.57
CA VAL A 31 5.54 1.73 -12.12
C VAL A 31 6.98 1.85 -11.66
N CYS A 32 7.71 2.81 -12.23
CA CYS A 32 9.08 3.13 -11.84
C CYS A 32 9.12 4.53 -11.23
N LEU A 33 9.57 4.61 -10.00
CA LEU A 33 9.71 5.88 -9.29
C LEU A 33 11.17 6.12 -8.97
N SER A 34 11.65 7.31 -9.28
CA SER A 34 13.01 7.73 -8.94
C SER A 34 13.00 8.77 -7.82
N ASN A 35 14.07 8.82 -7.07
CA ASN A 35 14.25 9.81 -6.01
C ASN A 35 13.24 9.69 -4.84
N VAL A 36 12.81 8.48 -4.50
CA VAL A 36 11.93 8.25 -3.35
C VAL A 36 12.71 8.43 -2.05
N PRO A 37 12.31 9.32 -1.13
CA PRO A 37 12.98 9.45 0.16
C PRO A 37 12.93 8.15 0.97
N PRO A 38 14.00 7.76 1.69
CA PRO A 38 14.04 6.50 2.44
C PRO A 38 12.96 6.37 3.52
N SER A 39 12.55 7.51 4.10
CA SER A 39 11.53 7.57 5.15
C SER A 39 10.11 7.73 4.60
N ARG A 40 9.94 7.80 3.26
CA ARG A 40 8.61 7.96 2.64
C ARG A 40 7.75 6.75 2.96
N THR A 41 6.59 6.95 3.56
CA THR A 41 5.64 5.86 3.78
C THR A 41 4.91 5.51 2.48
N LEU A 42 4.42 4.28 2.39
CA LEU A 42 3.60 3.86 1.23
C LEU A 42 2.31 4.68 1.15
N LEU A 43 1.72 5.07 2.29
CA LEU A 43 0.51 5.90 2.32
C LEU A 43 0.75 7.27 1.71
N GLU A 44 1.83 7.96 2.10
CA GLU A 44 2.21 9.25 1.53
C GLU A 44 2.47 9.11 0.03
N LEU A 45 3.24 8.09 -0.39
CA LEU A 45 3.49 7.81 -1.80
C LEU A 45 2.18 7.66 -2.59
N LEU A 46 1.23 6.88 -2.07
CA LEU A 46 -0.05 6.66 -2.73
C LEU A 46 -0.88 7.94 -2.85
N ARG A 47 -0.98 8.70 -1.76
CA ARG A 47 -1.90 9.84 -1.69
C ARG A 47 -1.35 11.12 -2.29
N GLU A 48 -0.03 11.36 -2.17
CA GLU A 48 0.61 12.61 -2.55
C GLU A 48 1.31 12.54 -3.91
N ASP A 49 1.88 11.36 -4.24
CA ASP A 49 2.67 11.22 -5.46
C ASP A 49 1.90 10.49 -6.57
N LEU A 50 1.00 9.54 -6.21
CA LEU A 50 0.24 8.73 -7.18
C LEU A 50 -1.26 9.07 -7.24
N ASP A 51 -1.71 10.07 -6.48
CA ASP A 51 -3.11 10.54 -6.42
C ASP A 51 -4.14 9.44 -6.07
N CYS A 52 -3.70 8.38 -5.39
CA CYS A 52 -4.55 7.27 -4.93
C CYS A 52 -5.21 7.63 -3.59
N THR A 53 -6.13 8.60 -3.60
CA THR A 53 -6.74 9.16 -2.39
C THR A 53 -7.87 8.32 -1.80
N GLY A 54 -8.28 7.24 -2.47
CA GLY A 54 -9.19 6.23 -1.93
C GLY A 54 -8.62 5.52 -0.72
N THR A 55 -7.31 5.29 -0.66
CA THR A 55 -6.61 4.84 0.54
C THR A 55 -6.60 5.96 1.57
N LYS A 56 -7.21 5.72 2.75
CA LYS A 56 -7.47 6.78 3.76
C LYS A 56 -6.41 6.79 4.85
N GLU A 57 -6.14 7.98 5.40
CA GLU A 57 -5.32 8.15 6.59
C GLU A 57 -6.22 8.39 7.81
N GLY A 58 -6.23 7.46 8.76
CA GLY A 58 -6.99 7.59 9.99
C GLY A 58 -6.10 7.85 11.20
N CYS A 59 -5.27 6.89 11.59
CA CYS A 59 -4.40 7.00 12.77
C CYS A 59 -2.95 7.38 12.43
N GLY A 60 -2.44 6.99 11.25
CA GLY A 60 -1.03 7.18 10.87
C GLY A 60 -0.04 6.24 11.57
N GLU A 61 -0.51 5.30 12.40
CA GLU A 61 0.31 4.46 13.30
C GLU A 61 0.01 2.95 13.17
N GLY A 62 -0.70 2.52 12.11
CA GLY A 62 -0.94 1.11 11.83
C GLY A 62 -2.10 0.46 12.58
N ASP A 63 -2.90 1.20 13.35
CA ASP A 63 -3.90 0.66 14.27
C ASP A 63 -5.31 0.55 13.64
N CYS A 64 -5.75 1.55 12.87
CA CYS A 64 -7.15 1.64 12.45
C CYS A 64 -7.49 0.91 11.14
N GLY A 65 -6.52 0.55 10.32
CA GLY A 65 -6.72 -0.14 9.04
C GLY A 65 -7.38 0.68 7.92
N ALA A 66 -7.62 1.99 8.10
CA ALA A 66 -8.22 2.82 7.04
C ALA A 66 -7.30 2.95 5.81
N CYS A 67 -6.00 2.74 6.00
CA CYS A 67 -4.96 2.79 4.98
C CYS A 67 -4.60 1.41 4.38
N THR A 68 -5.39 0.38 4.62
CA THR A 68 -5.10 -0.97 4.13
C THR A 68 -5.00 -1.00 2.61
N VAL A 69 -3.93 -1.62 2.11
CA VAL A 69 -3.69 -1.98 0.72
C VAL A 69 -3.33 -3.46 0.63
N VAL A 70 -3.27 -4.03 -0.57
CA VAL A 70 -2.85 -5.42 -0.76
C VAL A 70 -1.54 -5.45 -1.53
N LEU A 71 -0.57 -6.18 -0.99
CA LEU A 71 0.71 -6.46 -1.63
C LEU A 71 0.73 -7.91 -2.13
N GLY A 72 1.30 -8.11 -3.31
CA GLY A 72 1.58 -9.40 -3.90
C GLY A 72 3.08 -9.61 -4.04
N GLU A 73 3.56 -10.71 -3.52
CA GLU A 73 4.97 -11.11 -3.54
C GLU A 73 5.08 -12.50 -4.15
N ALA A 74 6.07 -12.72 -5.00
CA ALA A 74 6.41 -14.06 -5.50
C ALA A 74 7.20 -14.80 -4.41
N VAL A 75 6.61 -15.84 -3.85
CA VAL A 75 7.23 -16.70 -2.83
C VAL A 75 7.14 -18.13 -3.29
N ASP A 76 8.27 -18.82 -3.43
CA ASP A 76 8.35 -20.22 -3.87
C ASP A 76 7.59 -20.53 -5.18
N GLY A 77 7.57 -19.55 -6.10
CA GLY A 77 6.86 -19.65 -7.39
C GLY A 77 5.35 -19.41 -7.32
N GLU A 78 4.82 -19.06 -6.17
CA GLU A 78 3.42 -18.70 -5.98
C GLU A 78 3.24 -17.23 -5.62
N LEU A 79 2.08 -16.67 -5.97
CA LEU A 79 1.73 -15.31 -5.59
C LEU A 79 1.12 -15.30 -4.19
N SER A 80 1.84 -14.73 -3.23
CA SER A 80 1.37 -14.50 -1.86
C SER A 80 0.75 -13.11 -1.75
N LEU A 81 -0.52 -13.03 -1.36
CA LEU A 81 -1.24 -11.77 -1.19
C LEU A 81 -1.42 -11.46 0.29
N LYS A 82 -1.05 -10.23 0.69
CA LYS A 82 -1.13 -9.79 2.09
C LYS A 82 -1.78 -8.41 2.16
N ALA A 83 -2.80 -8.27 3.02
CA ALA A 83 -3.32 -6.97 3.41
C ALA A 83 -2.36 -6.33 4.42
N VAL A 84 -1.97 -5.08 4.17
CA VAL A 84 -1.00 -4.35 5.00
C VAL A 84 -1.44 -2.91 5.23
N ASN A 85 -1.03 -2.34 6.36
CA ASN A 85 -1.25 -0.92 6.66
C ASN A 85 -0.16 -0.06 5.98
N SER A 86 -0.57 0.74 5.00
CA SER A 86 0.37 1.55 4.21
C SER A 86 0.99 2.72 4.99
N CYS A 87 0.38 3.16 6.09
CA CYS A 87 0.88 4.29 6.91
C CYS A 87 2.16 3.96 7.68
N ILE A 88 2.40 2.69 7.98
CA ILE A 88 3.62 2.22 8.66
C ILE A 88 4.57 1.44 7.74
N ARG A 89 4.18 1.22 6.49
CA ARG A 89 5.00 0.55 5.48
C ARG A 89 5.83 1.58 4.72
N LEU A 90 7.15 1.40 4.66
CA LEU A 90 8.01 2.28 3.86
C LEU A 90 7.82 2.01 2.35
N ALA A 91 7.81 3.06 1.54
CA ALA A 91 7.65 2.96 0.08
C ALA A 91 8.70 2.04 -0.57
N HIS A 92 9.94 2.10 -0.12
CA HIS A 92 11.01 1.24 -0.63
C HIS A 92 10.76 -0.25 -0.43
N SER A 93 9.98 -0.63 0.57
CA SER A 93 9.73 -2.03 0.91
C SER A 93 8.82 -2.77 -0.07
N ILE A 94 8.22 -2.06 -1.03
CA ILE A 94 7.40 -2.68 -2.09
C ILE A 94 8.14 -2.86 -3.41
N ASP A 95 9.45 -2.55 -3.44
CA ASP A 95 10.28 -2.77 -4.63
C ASP A 95 10.25 -4.24 -5.05
N GLY A 96 9.90 -4.51 -6.31
CA GLY A 96 9.71 -5.86 -6.83
C GLY A 96 8.36 -6.53 -6.50
N MET A 97 7.43 -5.84 -5.86
CA MET A 97 6.12 -6.39 -5.49
C MET A 97 4.99 -5.91 -6.42
N ALA A 98 3.83 -6.56 -6.33
CA ALA A 98 2.59 -6.06 -6.89
C ALA A 98 1.79 -5.33 -5.81
N LEU A 99 1.09 -4.26 -6.19
CA LEU A 99 0.32 -3.41 -5.30
C LEU A 99 -1.10 -3.22 -5.84
N TRP A 100 -2.09 -3.45 -4.97
CA TRP A 100 -3.49 -3.12 -5.23
C TRP A 100 -4.00 -2.14 -4.20
N THR A 101 -4.71 -1.13 -4.67
CA THR A 101 -5.46 -0.17 -3.89
C THR A 101 -6.95 -0.26 -4.22
N ILE A 102 -7.78 0.45 -3.48
CA ILE A 102 -9.24 0.42 -3.70
C ILE A 102 -9.64 0.83 -5.12
N GLU A 103 -8.84 1.66 -5.78
CA GLU A 103 -9.06 2.11 -7.15
C GLU A 103 -8.77 1.02 -8.20
N ASP A 104 -8.09 -0.08 -7.81
CA ASP A 104 -7.57 -1.09 -8.75
C ASP A 104 -8.46 -2.34 -8.85
N ILE A 105 -9.40 -2.53 -7.92
CA ILE A 105 -10.18 -3.78 -7.80
C ILE A 105 -11.52 -3.77 -8.53
N ALA A 106 -11.96 -2.64 -9.07
CA ALA A 106 -13.12 -2.60 -9.96
C ALA A 106 -12.75 -3.15 -11.34
N SER A 107 -13.61 -3.93 -11.94
CA SER A 107 -13.35 -4.84 -13.06
C SER A 107 -13.13 -4.20 -14.44
N ASP A 108 -12.55 -3.02 -14.55
CA ASP A 108 -12.22 -2.39 -15.84
C ASP A 108 -10.72 -2.33 -16.15
N THR A 109 -9.92 -3.16 -15.51
CA THR A 109 -8.52 -3.27 -15.86
C THR A 109 -8.32 -4.25 -17.04
N THR A 110 -8.76 -3.87 -18.22
CA THR A 110 -8.13 -4.38 -19.44
C THR A 110 -6.69 -3.86 -19.42
N ALA A 111 -5.80 -4.70 -18.87
CA ALA A 111 -4.38 -4.43 -18.87
C ALA A 111 -3.94 -4.22 -20.33
N SER A 112 -3.45 -3.05 -20.66
CA SER A 112 -2.75 -2.84 -21.92
C SER A 112 -1.50 -3.72 -21.91
N ASP A 113 -1.29 -4.50 -22.97
CA ASP A 113 -0.20 -5.48 -23.07
C ASP A 113 1.18 -4.86 -23.31
N THR A 114 1.31 -3.53 -23.21
CA THR A 114 2.58 -2.83 -23.43
C THR A 114 3.18 -2.40 -22.09
N ALA A 115 4.05 -3.25 -21.57
CA ALA A 115 4.89 -2.94 -20.42
C ALA A 115 5.99 -1.93 -20.81
N THR A 116 5.62 -0.67 -21.00
CA THR A 116 6.60 0.41 -21.08
C THR A 116 6.65 1.10 -19.73
N CYS A 117 7.74 0.88 -19.00
CA CYS A 117 8.05 1.64 -17.80
C CYS A 117 8.03 3.14 -18.14
N LYS A 118 7.04 3.87 -17.64
CA LYS A 118 7.04 5.33 -17.70
C LYS A 118 7.70 5.84 -16.43
N PRO A 119 8.92 6.37 -16.49
CA PRO A 119 9.59 6.88 -15.31
C PRO A 119 8.83 8.10 -14.77
N HIS A 120 8.25 7.97 -13.59
CA HIS A 120 7.76 9.10 -12.82
C HIS A 120 8.90 9.57 -11.92
N THR A 121 9.46 10.74 -12.21
CA THR A 121 10.45 11.37 -11.34
C THR A 121 9.71 12.17 -10.28
N LEU A 122 9.84 11.80 -9.03
CA LEU A 122 9.36 12.64 -7.93
C LEU A 122 10.22 13.91 -7.91
N GLN A 123 9.59 15.07 -8.06
CA GLN A 123 10.31 16.35 -8.01
C GLN A 123 10.86 16.56 -6.61
N ALA A 124 12.18 16.75 -6.53
CA ALA A 124 12.83 17.11 -5.29
C ALA A 124 12.47 18.54 -4.93
N GLY A 125 11.73 18.71 -3.88
CA GLY A 125 11.55 20.04 -3.31
C GLY A 125 10.12 20.53 -3.31
N ALA A 126 9.43 20.17 -2.29
CA ALA A 126 8.52 21.05 -1.59
C ALA A 126 8.41 20.56 -0.14
N VAL A 127 9.52 20.51 0.58
CA VAL A 127 9.50 20.78 2.01
C VAL A 127 9.45 22.28 2.14
N GLY A 128 8.40 22.85 1.60
CA GLY A 128 8.01 24.24 1.73
C GLY A 128 6.56 24.19 2.13
N LEU A 129 6.28 24.59 3.37
CA LEU A 129 4.97 24.89 3.90
C LEU A 129 4.21 25.83 2.96
N ALA A 130 3.56 25.26 1.97
CA ALA A 130 2.42 25.86 1.30
C ALA A 130 1.30 24.85 1.47
N LEU A 131 0.63 24.93 2.62
CA LEU A 131 -0.70 24.37 2.76
C LEU A 131 -1.52 24.92 1.59
N PRO A 132 -2.08 24.06 0.70
CA PRO A 132 -3.04 24.56 -0.27
C PRO A 132 -4.16 25.22 0.53
N ASP A 133 -4.48 26.45 0.17
CA ASP A 133 -5.54 27.26 0.78
C ASP A 133 -6.84 26.46 0.76
N ARG A 134 -7.22 25.90 1.90
CA ARG A 134 -8.49 25.20 2.13
C ARG A 134 -9.70 26.12 2.11
N ARG A 135 -9.61 27.30 1.52
CA ARG A 135 -10.71 28.25 1.34
C ARG A 135 -11.31 28.21 -0.05
N ARG A 136 -11.65 27.02 -0.55
CA ARG A 136 -12.77 26.88 -1.47
C ARG A 136 -13.91 26.19 -0.75
N SER A 137 -14.48 26.90 0.22
CA SER A 137 -15.84 26.68 0.66
C SER A 137 -16.78 27.14 -0.44
N GLY A 138 -16.97 26.28 -1.44
CA GLY A 138 -18.19 26.31 -2.23
C GLY A 138 -19.34 25.87 -1.32
N PRO A 139 -20.61 26.31 -1.58
CA PRO A 139 -21.73 25.93 -0.77
C PRO A 139 -21.83 24.40 -0.69
N LEU A 140 -22.21 23.88 0.48
CA LEU A 140 -22.51 22.46 0.73
C LEU A 140 -23.73 22.05 -0.13
N GLY A 141 -23.53 22.02 -1.45
CA GLY A 141 -24.39 21.29 -2.37
C GLY A 141 -24.10 19.82 -2.16
N GLY A 142 -25.18 19.04 -1.92
CA GLY A 142 -25.12 17.63 -1.63
C GLY A 142 -24.11 16.94 -2.53
N GLN A 143 -23.16 16.22 -1.93
CA GLN A 143 -22.33 15.29 -2.64
C GLN A 143 -23.30 14.24 -3.18
N GLU A 144 -23.68 14.40 -4.45
CA GLU A 144 -24.22 13.30 -5.20
C GLU A 144 -23.21 12.17 -5.07
N ALA A 145 -23.64 11.09 -4.43
CA ALA A 145 -22.92 9.85 -4.47
C ALA A 145 -22.64 9.59 -5.95
N HIS A 146 -21.42 9.77 -6.39
CA HIS A 146 -21.02 9.43 -7.74
C HIS A 146 -21.35 7.96 -7.89
N ALA A 147 -22.49 7.70 -8.50
CA ALA A 147 -22.93 6.38 -8.83
C ALA A 147 -21.83 5.78 -9.72
N VAL A 148 -21.12 4.80 -9.19
CA VAL A 148 -20.14 3.98 -9.92
C VAL A 148 -20.78 3.30 -11.13
N SER A 149 -22.12 3.35 -11.22
CA SER A 149 -22.95 2.74 -12.27
C SER A 149 -22.73 3.31 -13.68
N ASP A 150 -22.10 4.46 -13.84
CA ASP A 150 -22.07 5.14 -15.15
C ASP A 150 -20.81 4.82 -15.99
N ARG A 151 -19.88 4.00 -15.47
CA ARG A 151 -18.67 3.60 -16.20
C ARG A 151 -18.67 2.17 -16.70
N GLY A 152 -19.80 1.46 -16.66
CA GLY A 152 -19.92 0.09 -17.21
C GLY A 152 -19.10 -0.99 -16.49
N GLY A 153 -18.34 -0.65 -15.46
CA GLY A 153 -17.51 -1.58 -14.71
C GLY A 153 -18.30 -2.33 -13.64
N HIS A 154 -18.13 -3.65 -13.60
CA HIS A 154 -18.70 -4.46 -12.51
C HIS A 154 -17.88 -4.28 -11.23
N LEU A 155 -18.56 -4.09 -10.10
CA LEU A 155 -17.91 -4.06 -8.79
C LEU A 155 -17.26 -5.44 -8.50
N HIS A 156 -16.11 -5.41 -7.84
CA HIS A 156 -15.53 -6.63 -7.29
C HIS A 156 -16.48 -7.24 -6.22
N PRO A 157 -16.57 -8.57 -6.06
CA PRO A 157 -17.45 -9.19 -5.06
C PRO A 157 -17.32 -8.63 -3.65
N ALA A 158 -16.13 -8.22 -3.22
CA ALA A 158 -15.92 -7.54 -1.94
C ALA A 158 -16.61 -6.17 -1.88
N GLN A 159 -16.63 -5.41 -2.98
CA GLN A 159 -17.31 -4.11 -3.05
C GLN A 159 -18.83 -4.31 -3.12
N GLU A 160 -19.28 -5.22 -3.99
CA GLU A 160 -20.70 -5.50 -4.20
C GLU A 160 -21.36 -6.01 -2.92
N ALA A 161 -20.73 -6.94 -2.19
CA ALA A 161 -21.23 -7.44 -0.92
C ALA A 161 -21.34 -6.33 0.13
N MET A 162 -20.39 -5.40 0.19
CA MET A 162 -20.46 -4.24 1.09
C MET A 162 -21.64 -3.33 0.77
N VAL A 163 -22.02 -3.19 -0.50
CA VAL A 163 -23.21 -2.44 -0.93
C VAL A 163 -24.48 -3.19 -0.52
N GLN A 164 -24.59 -4.47 -0.87
CA GLN A 164 -25.78 -5.29 -0.62
C GLN A 164 -26.07 -5.47 0.87
N CYS A 165 -25.03 -5.60 1.70
CA CYS A 165 -25.18 -5.73 3.16
C CYS A 165 -25.23 -4.39 3.90
N HIS A 166 -25.23 -3.25 3.20
CA HIS A 166 -25.16 -1.93 3.82
C HIS A 166 -23.99 -1.78 4.80
N GLY A 167 -22.81 -2.34 4.44
CA GLY A 167 -21.60 -2.39 5.26
C GLY A 167 -20.90 -1.04 5.44
N SER A 168 -21.42 0.03 4.85
CA SER A 168 -20.84 1.37 4.91
C SER A 168 -21.87 2.40 5.38
N GLN A 169 -21.43 3.37 6.22
CA GLN A 169 -22.24 4.54 6.61
C GLN A 169 -21.50 5.83 6.25
N CYS A 170 -20.52 6.30 7.05
CA CYS A 170 -19.76 7.50 6.70
C CYS A 170 -18.76 7.26 5.55
N GLY A 171 -18.42 6.02 5.23
CA GLY A 171 -17.54 5.63 4.13
C GLY A 171 -16.05 5.71 4.40
N PHE A 172 -15.61 6.31 5.52
CA PHE A 172 -14.17 6.57 5.74
C PHE A 172 -13.33 5.28 5.90
N CYS A 173 -13.81 4.29 6.66
CA CYS A 173 -13.13 3.01 6.85
C CYS A 173 -13.39 2.00 5.72
N THR A 174 -14.37 2.27 4.87
CA THR A 174 -14.86 1.32 3.84
C THR A 174 -13.76 0.86 2.89
N PRO A 175 -12.89 1.72 2.34
CA PRO A 175 -11.80 1.28 1.48
C PRO A 175 -10.87 0.27 2.15
N GLY A 176 -10.50 0.50 3.41
CA GLY A 176 -9.63 -0.40 4.17
C GLY A 176 -10.27 -1.78 4.38
N PHE A 177 -11.55 -1.82 4.78
CA PHE A 177 -12.29 -3.09 4.90
C PHE A 177 -12.38 -3.83 3.57
N VAL A 178 -12.70 -3.13 2.49
CA VAL A 178 -12.80 -3.75 1.16
C VAL A 178 -11.45 -4.33 0.72
N MET A 179 -10.34 -3.68 1.01
CA MET A 179 -9.01 -4.21 0.68
C MET A 179 -8.66 -5.45 1.52
N SER A 180 -9.01 -5.49 2.80
CA SER A 180 -8.87 -6.71 3.62
C SER A 180 -9.76 -7.85 3.11
N MET A 181 -11.00 -7.54 2.73
CA MET A 181 -11.92 -8.50 2.10
C MET A 181 -11.40 -9.01 0.75
N PHE A 182 -10.81 -8.13 -0.06
CA PHE A 182 -10.19 -8.51 -1.33
C PHE A 182 -9.04 -9.52 -1.14
N ALA A 183 -8.12 -9.25 -0.21
CA ALA A 183 -7.05 -10.19 0.09
C ALA A 183 -7.58 -11.55 0.57
N LEU A 184 -8.60 -11.54 1.43
CA LEU A 184 -9.24 -12.75 1.93
C LEU A 184 -9.94 -13.52 0.79
N TYR A 185 -10.65 -12.82 -0.08
CA TYR A 185 -11.35 -13.37 -1.22
C TYR A 185 -10.38 -14.09 -2.18
N GLU A 186 -9.32 -13.43 -2.58
CA GLU A 186 -8.31 -13.97 -3.46
C GLU A 186 -7.55 -15.17 -2.87
N ASN A 187 -7.31 -15.15 -1.55
CA ASN A 187 -6.57 -16.20 -0.87
C ASN A 187 -7.45 -17.43 -0.51
N LEU A 188 -8.74 -17.27 -0.43
CA LEU A 188 -9.65 -18.34 0.00
C LEU A 188 -10.72 -18.67 -1.04
N VAL A 189 -11.58 -17.72 -1.40
CA VAL A 189 -12.71 -17.97 -2.30
C VAL A 189 -12.21 -18.39 -3.69
N CYS A 190 -11.23 -17.66 -4.23
CA CYS A 190 -10.62 -18.02 -5.51
C CYS A 190 -9.83 -19.33 -5.47
N GLN A 191 -9.53 -19.86 -4.28
CA GLN A 191 -8.91 -21.16 -4.06
C GLN A 191 -9.93 -22.25 -3.66
N GLY A 192 -11.23 -21.98 -3.81
CA GLY A 192 -12.30 -22.93 -3.50
C GLY A 192 -12.52 -23.19 -2.00
N LYS A 193 -11.99 -22.34 -1.13
CA LYS A 193 -12.17 -22.41 0.33
C LYS A 193 -13.34 -21.56 0.78
N THR A 194 -14.02 -22.01 1.84
CA THR A 194 -15.15 -21.26 2.45
C THR A 194 -14.66 -20.32 3.55
N ILE A 195 -15.40 -19.26 3.77
CA ILE A 195 -15.15 -18.29 4.86
C ILE A 195 -16.23 -18.46 5.91
N ASP A 196 -15.86 -18.92 7.08
CA ASP A 196 -16.72 -18.91 8.24
C ASP A 196 -16.67 -17.57 9.00
N ARG A 197 -17.52 -17.43 10.02
CA ARG A 197 -17.60 -16.17 10.78
C ARG A 197 -16.33 -15.90 11.59
N ALA A 198 -15.69 -16.92 12.13
CA ALA A 198 -14.48 -16.76 12.95
C ALA A 198 -13.32 -16.26 12.09
N LEU A 199 -13.13 -16.87 10.92
CA LEU A 199 -12.12 -16.45 9.95
C LEU A 199 -12.38 -15.02 9.42
N ALA A 200 -13.66 -14.67 9.18
CA ALA A 200 -14.04 -13.32 8.80
C ALA A 200 -13.65 -12.29 9.88
N GLN A 201 -13.90 -12.61 11.16
CA GLN A 201 -13.54 -11.74 12.28
C GLN A 201 -12.02 -11.59 12.41
N GLU A 202 -11.28 -12.68 12.27
CA GLU A 202 -9.81 -12.66 12.31
C GLU A 202 -9.24 -11.81 11.19
N ALA A 203 -9.68 -12.04 9.96
CA ALA A 203 -9.17 -11.32 8.79
C ALA A 203 -9.45 -9.80 8.83
N LEU A 204 -10.53 -9.38 9.48
CA LEU A 204 -10.90 -7.97 9.63
C LEU A 204 -10.46 -7.34 10.96
N SER A 205 -9.76 -8.08 11.81
CA SER A 205 -9.37 -7.59 13.16
C SER A 205 -8.49 -6.34 13.12
N GLY A 206 -7.74 -6.12 12.03
CA GLY A 206 -6.93 -4.93 11.81
C GLY A 206 -7.70 -3.71 11.28
N ASN A 207 -9.03 -3.76 11.12
CA ASN A 207 -9.83 -2.67 10.59
C ASN A 207 -10.86 -2.19 11.61
N LEU A 208 -10.89 -0.88 11.88
CA LEU A 208 -11.81 -0.27 12.84
C LEU A 208 -12.94 0.50 12.13
N CYS A 209 -14.18 0.30 12.63
CA CYS A 209 -15.35 1.05 12.22
C CYS A 209 -16.13 1.54 13.45
N ARG A 210 -16.45 2.84 13.47
CA ARG A 210 -17.24 3.43 14.56
C ARG A 210 -18.75 3.43 14.28
N CYS A 211 -19.15 3.32 13.02
CA CYS A 211 -20.53 3.61 12.62
C CYS A 211 -21.45 2.38 12.60
N THR A 212 -21.00 1.26 12.03
CA THR A 212 -21.86 0.13 11.63
C THR A 212 -22.08 -0.93 12.71
N GLY A 213 -21.22 -0.96 13.75
CA GLY A 213 -21.19 -2.04 14.74
C GLY A 213 -20.68 -3.39 14.16
N TYR A 214 -20.00 -3.36 13.02
CA TYR A 214 -19.32 -4.48 12.34
C TYR A 214 -20.23 -5.56 11.74
N ARG A 215 -21.44 -5.76 12.26
CA ARG A 215 -22.32 -6.86 11.83
C ARG A 215 -22.56 -6.88 10.31
N PRO A 216 -22.97 -5.77 9.66
CA PRO A 216 -23.20 -5.78 8.21
C PRO A 216 -21.91 -5.99 7.42
N ILE A 217 -20.75 -5.57 7.94
CA ILE A 217 -19.45 -5.82 7.31
C ILE A 217 -19.10 -7.32 7.35
N LEU A 218 -19.31 -7.98 8.50
CA LEU A 218 -19.09 -9.43 8.63
C LEU A 218 -20.06 -10.24 7.77
N GLU A 219 -21.30 -9.78 7.63
CA GLU A 219 -22.26 -10.36 6.70
C GLU A 219 -21.79 -10.22 5.25
N ALA A 220 -21.24 -9.07 4.87
CA ALA A 220 -20.67 -8.84 3.54
C ALA A 220 -19.49 -9.79 3.23
N VAL A 221 -18.59 -10.04 4.20
CA VAL A 221 -17.50 -11.01 4.02
C VAL A 221 -18.02 -12.40 3.68
N GLN A 222 -19.06 -12.84 4.35
CA GLN A 222 -19.66 -14.17 4.11
C GLN A 222 -20.41 -14.19 2.78
N GLN A 223 -21.12 -13.12 2.42
CA GLN A 223 -21.92 -13.03 1.21
C GLN A 223 -21.06 -12.94 -0.06
N MET A 224 -19.87 -12.30 -0.02
CA MET A 224 -19.04 -12.13 -1.21
C MET A 224 -18.65 -13.45 -1.88
N ALA A 225 -18.59 -14.55 -1.13
CA ALA A 225 -18.29 -15.88 -1.67
C ALA A 225 -19.41 -16.46 -2.57
N GLY A 226 -20.64 -15.96 -2.42
CA GLY A 226 -21.80 -16.36 -3.23
C GLY A 226 -22.02 -15.51 -4.49
N LEU A 227 -21.24 -14.46 -4.69
CA LEU A 227 -21.32 -13.59 -5.86
C LEU A 227 -20.54 -14.16 -7.05
N PRO A 228 -20.84 -13.72 -8.29
CA PRO A 228 -20.08 -14.13 -9.46
C PRO A 228 -18.58 -13.93 -9.26
N GLN A 229 -17.80 -14.99 -9.50
CA GLN A 229 -16.38 -14.98 -9.19
C GLN A 229 -15.61 -14.07 -10.13
N VAL A 230 -14.79 -13.21 -9.55
CA VAL A 230 -13.79 -12.38 -10.21
C VAL A 230 -12.46 -12.66 -9.52
N ALA A 231 -11.46 -13.10 -10.26
CA ALA A 231 -10.15 -13.43 -9.73
C ALA A 231 -9.05 -12.69 -10.50
N ILE A 232 -7.98 -12.35 -9.81
CA ILE A 232 -6.77 -11.86 -10.48
C ILE A 232 -6.11 -13.00 -11.26
N ASP A 233 -5.51 -12.66 -12.39
CA ASP A 233 -4.66 -13.59 -13.15
C ASP A 233 -3.29 -13.71 -12.46
N ARG A 234 -3.20 -14.66 -11.51
CA ARG A 234 -1.99 -14.88 -10.70
C ARG A 234 -0.78 -15.22 -11.57
N ALA A 235 -0.96 -16.00 -12.63
CA ALA A 235 0.12 -16.40 -13.52
C ALA A 235 0.68 -15.18 -14.27
N LYS A 236 -0.20 -14.32 -14.78
CA LYS A 236 0.21 -13.09 -15.47
C LYS A 236 0.91 -12.10 -14.51
N VAL A 237 0.44 -12.01 -13.26
CA VAL A 237 1.11 -11.19 -12.23
C VAL A 237 2.51 -11.72 -11.94
N LEU A 238 2.66 -13.02 -11.67
CA LEU A 238 3.95 -13.66 -11.42
C LEU A 238 4.91 -13.45 -12.58
N GLN A 239 4.47 -13.71 -13.82
CA GLN A 239 5.28 -13.47 -15.01
C GLN A 239 5.78 -12.03 -15.09
N LYS A 240 4.93 -11.06 -14.75
CA LYS A 240 5.35 -9.65 -14.77
C LYS A 240 6.31 -9.32 -13.63
N LEU A 241 6.13 -9.91 -12.45
CA LEU A 241 7.05 -9.72 -11.31
C LEU A 241 8.45 -10.28 -11.59
N GLU A 242 8.57 -11.39 -12.32
CA GLU A 242 9.85 -11.96 -12.75
C GLU A 242 10.67 -11.00 -13.63
N HIS A 243 10.00 -10.12 -14.37
CA HIS A 243 10.64 -9.11 -15.23
C HIS A 243 10.98 -7.83 -14.48
N ILE A 244 10.44 -7.63 -13.28
CA ILE A 244 10.84 -6.54 -12.40
C ILE A 244 12.10 -7.01 -11.67
N THR A 245 13.26 -6.58 -12.17
CA THR A 245 14.50 -6.79 -11.41
C THR A 245 14.51 -5.76 -10.29
N PRO A 246 14.33 -6.16 -9.01
CA PRO A 246 14.55 -5.23 -7.93
C PRO A 246 15.95 -4.64 -8.15
N GLU A 247 16.13 -3.34 -8.09
CA GLU A 247 17.47 -2.74 -8.02
C GLU A 247 18.11 -3.12 -6.69
N SER A 248 18.16 -4.44 -6.44
CA SER A 248 18.82 -5.08 -5.35
C SER A 248 20.30 -4.78 -5.52
N SER A 249 20.84 -3.95 -4.65
CA SER A 249 22.25 -3.98 -4.25
C SER A 249 23.28 -4.26 -5.35
N ALA A 250 23.13 -3.76 -6.59
CA ALA A 250 24.26 -3.56 -7.43
C ALA A 250 25.22 -2.67 -6.64
N ALA A 251 26.42 -3.16 -6.40
CA ALA A 251 27.49 -2.61 -5.57
C ALA A 251 27.88 -1.16 -5.97
N GLY A 252 27.02 -0.24 -5.65
CA GLY A 252 27.11 1.19 -5.94
C GLY A 252 26.36 1.94 -4.87
N ALA A 253 26.88 1.87 -3.63
CA ALA A 253 26.84 2.91 -2.60
C ALA A 253 25.54 3.72 -2.42
N ASP A 254 24.35 3.16 -2.60
CA ASP A 254 23.16 3.81 -2.09
C ASP A 254 22.89 3.34 -0.65
N LEU A 255 23.53 4.05 0.28
CA LEU A 255 23.60 3.70 1.70
C LEU A 255 22.34 4.10 2.49
N ALA A 256 21.37 4.75 1.85
CA ALA A 256 20.23 5.31 2.54
C ALA A 256 19.16 4.27 2.90
N TYR A 257 19.02 3.20 2.12
CA TYR A 257 18.07 2.12 2.37
C TYR A 257 18.62 0.78 1.87
N GLN A 258 18.58 -0.24 2.72
CA GLN A 258 19.02 -1.60 2.37
C GLN A 258 17.98 -2.63 2.79
N MET A 259 17.77 -3.65 1.98
CA MET A 259 16.92 -4.80 2.26
C MET A 259 17.76 -6.09 2.25
N PRO A 260 18.39 -6.46 3.38
CA PRO A 260 19.14 -7.70 3.49
C PRO A 260 18.19 -8.90 3.31
N GLY A 261 18.55 -9.86 2.46
CA GLY A 261 17.75 -11.05 2.19
C GLY A 261 17.85 -12.14 3.26
N ASP A 262 18.89 -12.09 4.09
CA ASP A 262 19.14 -13.07 5.16
C ASP A 262 19.85 -12.43 6.37
N LEU A 263 19.96 -13.21 7.44
CA LEU A 263 20.59 -12.75 8.69
C LEU A 263 22.08 -12.40 8.48
N ALA A 264 22.80 -13.14 7.64
CA ALA A 264 24.23 -12.89 7.41
C ALA A 264 24.43 -11.55 6.70
N ALA A 265 23.61 -11.27 5.69
CA ALA A 265 23.60 -9.99 4.98
C ALA A 265 23.19 -8.83 5.91
N LEU A 266 22.19 -9.03 6.80
CA LEU A 266 21.81 -8.04 7.80
C LEU A 266 22.95 -7.71 8.76
N LEU A 267 23.62 -8.72 9.29
CA LEU A 267 24.76 -8.55 10.20
C LEU A 267 25.94 -7.84 9.50
N ALA A 268 26.24 -8.20 8.25
CA ALA A 268 27.27 -7.55 7.46
C ALA A 268 26.92 -6.07 7.19
N ALA A 269 25.69 -5.77 6.81
CA ALA A 269 25.22 -4.40 6.63
C ALA A 269 25.30 -3.59 7.93
N LYS A 270 24.87 -4.17 9.06
CA LYS A 270 24.96 -3.49 10.36
C LYS A 270 26.39 -3.26 10.82
N ALA A 271 27.32 -4.17 10.53
CA ALA A 271 28.73 -4.00 10.82
C ALA A 271 29.38 -2.89 9.97
N ALA A 272 28.97 -2.78 8.68
CA ALA A 272 29.42 -1.73 7.79
C ALA A 272 28.84 -0.35 8.14
N PHE A 273 27.59 -0.31 8.65
CA PHE A 273 26.85 0.91 8.96
C PHE A 273 26.36 0.91 10.40
N LEU A 274 27.25 1.16 11.34
CA LEU A 274 26.97 1.10 12.80
C LEU A 274 25.77 1.98 13.22
N ASN A 275 25.60 3.12 12.56
CA ASN A 275 24.53 4.07 12.86
C ASN A 275 23.22 3.78 12.08
N ALA A 276 23.19 2.77 11.22
CA ALA A 276 21.98 2.41 10.48
C ALA A 276 20.89 1.92 11.46
N GLN A 277 19.68 2.41 11.26
CA GLN A 277 18.52 1.94 11.99
C GLN A 277 17.97 0.68 11.29
N ILE A 278 17.72 -0.37 12.10
CA ILE A 278 17.02 -1.55 11.61
C ILE A 278 15.53 -1.28 11.77
N VAL A 279 14.78 -1.44 10.68
CA VAL A 279 13.33 -1.28 10.65
C VAL A 279 12.72 -2.64 10.34
N ALA A 280 11.91 -3.17 11.25
CA ALA A 280 11.24 -4.46 11.12
C ALA A 280 9.76 -4.28 11.47
N GLY A 281 8.92 -4.07 10.46
CA GLY A 281 7.48 -3.93 10.64
C GLY A 281 7.00 -2.54 11.09
N THR A 282 7.85 -1.70 11.61
CA THR A 282 7.56 -0.29 12.02
C THR A 282 6.37 -0.08 12.96
N THR A 283 5.98 -1.09 13.70
CA THR A 283 4.96 -0.99 14.76
C THR A 283 5.55 -0.63 16.10
#